data_713330fca65a28c926d619b4d965815d
#
_entry.id   713330fca65a28c926d619b4d965815d
#
_cell.length_a   1.000
_cell.length_b   1.000
_cell.length_c   1.000
_cell.angle_alpha   90.00
_cell.angle_beta   90.00
_cell.angle_gamma   90.00
#
_symmetry.space_group_name_H-M   'P 1'
#
loop_
_entity.id
_entity.type
_entity.pdbx_description
1 polymer ?
#
loop_
_entity_poly.entity_id
_entity_poly.type
_entity_poly.pdbx_seq_one_letter_code
_entity_poly.pdbx_strand_id
1 'polypeptide(L)'
;MKMLTVRWKTLCGGAMVLALAACGKSDSTGPASSTLPARTFRMGFSAIPPKATQESALATIDAWTRRSDAAIMHNSVPYRALLTGTSATTFVTTVDKPLADYYRAKGLLLVITIDVTDGLNRAAEAPELVAMGRSIKEAAVQQVYRDYLVALTTIIHPDYIGLAAETNLIREQAPAAVYSALVKMANDGAAAVRQASANSPPMYVSVQADLAWGSPPAAYRGIEKDFTDFPFMEAMAISSYPYFIYPDPDQVPLDYYARLANGRKLPVLVVEGGWTSGSAGSIQSSLTKQAKYLRRQERLLDSAAAIAVFQLSYTDLDVSQYPAQQQASLGVFAQLGLVDTELRPKTALATYDSIYARPRRP
;
A
#
# COMPACT_ATOMS: atom_id res chain seq x y z
N MET A 1 -8.93 2.62 -11.37
CA MET A 1 -8.71 1.17 -11.15
C MET A 1 -9.96 0.61 -10.50
N LYS A 2 -10.80 -0.15 -11.19
CA LYS A 2 -11.79 -0.94 -10.48
C LYS A 2 -11.01 -1.97 -9.68
N MET A 3 -10.73 -1.70 -8.40
CA MET A 3 -10.38 -2.78 -7.48
C MET A 3 -11.53 -3.78 -7.56
N LEU A 4 -11.21 -5.01 -7.93
CA LEU A 4 -12.18 -6.08 -7.86
C LEU A 4 -12.59 -6.22 -6.41
N THR A 5 -13.81 -5.76 -6.09
CA THR A 5 -14.47 -6.16 -4.87
C THR A 5 -14.82 -7.64 -5.00
N VAL A 6 -13.89 -8.50 -4.61
CA VAL A 6 -14.11 -9.94 -4.53
C VAL A 6 -15.11 -10.16 -3.40
N ARG A 7 -16.36 -10.49 -3.75
CA ARG A 7 -17.37 -10.87 -2.77
C ARG A 7 -17.00 -12.21 -2.14
N TRP A 8 -16.51 -12.17 -0.92
CA TRP A 8 -16.26 -13.35 -0.10
C TRP A 8 -17.61 -13.94 0.35
N LYS A 9 -18.07 -14.99 -0.32
CA LYS A 9 -19.13 -15.82 0.23
C LYS A 9 -18.52 -16.85 1.18
N THR A 10 -19.02 -16.84 2.39
CA THR A 10 -18.68 -17.72 3.52
C THR A 10 -18.67 -19.18 3.10
N LEU A 11 -17.55 -19.86 3.32
CA LEU A 11 -17.46 -21.32 3.41
C LEU A 11 -17.16 -21.66 4.87
N CYS A 12 -18.25 -21.89 5.64
CA CYS A 12 -18.20 -22.62 6.90
C CYS A 12 -18.34 -24.10 6.60
N GLY A 13 -17.48 -24.92 7.15
CA GLY A 13 -17.75 -26.35 7.25
C GLY A 13 -16.51 -27.23 7.28
N GLY A 14 -16.27 -27.87 8.43
CA GLY A 14 -15.47 -29.09 8.51
C GLY A 14 -14.28 -29.05 9.46
N ALA A 15 -14.53 -29.14 10.75
CA ALA A 15 -13.52 -29.52 11.73
C ALA A 15 -13.17 -31.01 11.54
N MET A 16 -11.90 -31.32 11.32
CA MET A 16 -11.37 -32.66 11.45
C MET A 16 -10.18 -32.62 12.42
N VAL A 17 -10.44 -33.10 13.62
CA VAL A 17 -9.45 -33.31 14.67
C VAL A 17 -8.70 -34.61 14.36
N LEU A 18 -7.39 -34.52 14.14
CA LEU A 18 -6.50 -35.66 14.17
C LEU A 18 -5.43 -35.41 15.24
N ALA A 19 -5.59 -36.04 16.37
CA ALA A 19 -4.57 -36.15 17.40
C ALA A 19 -3.56 -37.22 16.99
N LEU A 20 -2.31 -36.85 16.89
CA LEU A 20 -1.17 -37.78 16.86
C LEU A 20 -0.18 -37.35 17.94
N ALA A 21 -0.18 -38.11 19.01
CA ALA A 21 0.87 -38.09 20.03
C ALA A 21 2.11 -38.77 19.51
N ALA A 22 3.26 -38.10 19.49
CA ALA A 22 4.56 -38.67 19.37
C ALA A 22 5.50 -38.05 20.39
N CYS A 23 5.82 -38.79 21.45
CA CYS A 23 6.93 -38.47 22.35
C CYS A 23 8.24 -38.66 21.61
N GLY A 24 8.97 -37.58 21.37
CA GLY A 24 10.36 -37.57 20.99
C GLY A 24 11.11 -36.59 21.88
N LYS A 25 11.99 -37.09 22.76
CA LYS A 25 12.99 -36.25 23.43
C LYS A 25 13.87 -35.62 22.36
N SER A 26 13.84 -34.32 22.19
CA SER A 26 14.84 -33.57 21.43
C SER A 26 15.59 -32.66 22.37
N ASP A 27 16.89 -32.80 22.36
CA ASP A 27 17.84 -31.89 23.02
C ASP A 27 17.55 -30.46 22.57
N SER A 28 17.35 -29.60 23.54
CA SER A 28 17.12 -28.17 23.30
C SER A 28 18.44 -27.49 22.91
N THR A 29 18.83 -27.62 21.64
CA THR A 29 19.64 -26.59 21.01
C THR A 29 18.72 -25.40 20.78
N GLY A 30 18.86 -24.35 21.61
CA GLY A 30 18.14 -23.08 21.39
C GLY A 30 18.34 -22.59 19.97
N PRO A 31 17.39 -21.86 19.39
CA PRO A 31 17.51 -21.39 18.03
C PRO A 31 18.83 -20.64 17.87
N ALA A 32 19.64 -21.05 16.89
CA ALA A 32 20.91 -20.40 16.57
C ALA A 32 20.62 -18.90 16.40
N SER A 33 21.24 -18.07 17.23
CA SER A 33 21.11 -16.61 17.12
C SER A 33 21.50 -16.22 15.71
N SER A 34 20.54 -15.66 14.94
CA SER A 34 20.81 -15.17 13.61
C SER A 34 21.95 -14.14 13.68
N THR A 35 23.04 -14.38 12.96
CA THR A 35 24.19 -13.44 12.88
C THR A 35 23.86 -12.22 12.03
N LEU A 36 22.68 -12.18 11.40
CA LEU A 36 22.26 -11.07 10.55
C LEU A 36 21.84 -9.87 11.38
N PRO A 37 22.21 -8.63 10.98
CA PRO A 37 21.74 -7.43 11.65
C PRO A 37 20.21 -7.37 11.69
N ALA A 38 19.64 -7.01 12.84
CA ALA A 38 18.20 -6.89 13.00
C ALA A 38 17.65 -5.75 12.14
N ARG A 39 16.50 -5.95 11.48
CA ARG A 39 15.74 -4.91 10.76
C ARG A 39 14.78 -4.19 11.70
N THR A 40 14.50 -2.91 11.43
CA THR A 40 13.52 -2.10 12.18
C THR A 40 12.12 -2.24 11.61
N PHE A 41 11.97 -2.53 10.32
CA PHE A 41 10.74 -2.46 9.55
C PHE A 41 10.05 -3.82 9.37
N ARG A 42 8.75 -3.77 9.27
CA ARG A 42 7.91 -4.88 8.78
C ARG A 42 7.87 -4.88 7.26
N MET A 43 7.65 -6.05 6.67
CA MET A 43 7.60 -6.25 5.23
C MET A 43 6.26 -6.85 4.83
N GLY A 44 5.72 -6.41 3.70
CA GLY A 44 4.45 -6.90 3.19
C GLY A 44 4.18 -6.52 1.74
N PHE A 45 2.96 -6.79 1.30
CA PHE A 45 2.50 -6.57 -0.06
C PHE A 45 1.07 -6.05 -0.09
N SER A 46 0.68 -5.44 -1.22
CA SER A 46 -0.72 -5.25 -1.57
C SER A 46 -1.31 -6.55 -2.14
N ALA A 47 -2.62 -6.69 -2.02
CA ALA A 47 -3.35 -7.87 -2.50
C ALA A 47 -3.72 -7.78 -3.99
N ILE A 48 -2.79 -7.33 -4.85
CA ILE A 48 -3.03 -7.20 -6.30
C ILE A 48 -2.72 -8.55 -6.95
N PRO A 49 -3.73 -9.25 -7.52
CA PRO A 49 -3.50 -10.51 -8.22
C PRO A 49 -3.01 -10.28 -9.64
N PRO A 50 -2.32 -11.26 -10.26
CA PRO A 50 -1.91 -11.19 -11.65
C PRO A 50 -3.09 -11.17 -12.63
N LYS A 51 -4.19 -11.83 -12.26
CA LYS A 51 -5.43 -11.92 -13.04
C LYS A 51 -6.62 -11.52 -12.18
N ALA A 52 -7.62 -10.90 -12.81
CA ALA A 52 -8.82 -10.39 -12.14
C ALA A 52 -9.82 -11.51 -11.77
N THR A 53 -9.35 -12.59 -11.14
CA THR A 53 -10.18 -13.70 -10.68
C THR A 53 -10.02 -13.94 -9.17
N GLN A 54 -11.06 -14.48 -8.54
CA GLN A 54 -11.02 -14.81 -7.10
C GLN A 54 -9.95 -15.85 -6.79
N GLU A 55 -9.83 -16.88 -7.62
CA GLU A 55 -8.81 -17.93 -7.47
C GLU A 55 -7.41 -17.33 -7.49
N SER A 56 -7.11 -16.48 -8.47
CA SER A 56 -5.83 -15.80 -8.59
C SER A 56 -5.53 -14.90 -7.37
N ALA A 57 -6.56 -14.17 -6.87
CA ALA A 57 -6.41 -13.34 -5.68
C ALA A 57 -6.10 -14.17 -4.45
N LEU A 58 -6.83 -15.26 -4.22
CA LEU A 58 -6.60 -16.15 -3.08
C LEU A 58 -5.22 -16.81 -3.11
N ALA A 59 -4.82 -17.35 -4.27
CA ALA A 59 -3.50 -17.96 -4.44
C ALA A 59 -2.36 -16.95 -4.18
N THR A 60 -2.52 -15.71 -4.67
CA THR A 60 -1.55 -14.64 -4.47
C THR A 60 -1.44 -14.26 -3.00
N ILE A 61 -2.57 -14.05 -2.31
CA ILE A 61 -2.59 -13.68 -0.89
C ILE A 61 -1.98 -14.79 -0.03
N ASP A 62 -2.34 -16.06 -0.27
CA ASP A 62 -1.77 -17.19 0.48
C ASP A 62 -0.25 -17.30 0.26
N ALA A 63 0.24 -17.03 -0.95
CA ALA A 63 1.66 -17.11 -1.26
C ALA A 63 2.47 -16.03 -0.53
N TRP A 64 2.04 -14.76 -0.55
CA TRP A 64 2.83 -13.69 0.04
C TRP A 64 2.66 -13.55 1.57
N THR A 65 1.49 -13.92 2.14
CA THR A 65 1.30 -13.83 3.59
C THR A 65 2.25 -14.70 4.41
N ARG A 66 2.82 -15.73 3.80
CA ARG A 66 3.86 -16.58 4.41
C ARG A 66 5.24 -15.90 4.50
N ARG A 67 5.42 -14.77 3.82
CA ARG A 67 6.65 -13.96 3.72
C ARG A 67 6.44 -12.53 4.18
N SER A 68 5.46 -12.32 5.07
CA SER A 68 5.08 -10.98 5.48
C SER A 68 4.82 -10.93 6.98
N ASP A 69 5.09 -9.80 7.57
CA ASP A 69 4.69 -9.44 8.94
C ASP A 69 3.82 -8.18 8.97
N ALA A 70 3.42 -7.71 7.79
CA ALA A 70 2.43 -6.65 7.60
C ALA A 70 1.61 -6.88 6.33
N ALA A 71 0.42 -6.32 6.29
CA ALA A 71 -0.46 -6.28 5.13
C ALA A 71 -0.98 -4.86 4.90
N ILE A 72 -1.18 -4.47 3.65
CA ILE A 72 -1.82 -3.22 3.30
C ILE A 72 -3.05 -3.46 2.42
N MET A 73 -4.13 -2.76 2.74
CA MET A 73 -5.32 -2.68 1.91
C MET A 73 -5.35 -1.32 1.22
N HIS A 74 -5.24 -1.30 -0.10
CA HIS A 74 -5.48 -0.12 -0.91
C HIS A 74 -6.94 -0.09 -1.33
N ASN A 75 -7.75 0.71 -0.66
CA ASN A 75 -9.17 0.81 -0.89
C ASN A 75 -9.50 2.09 -1.67
N SER A 76 -10.25 1.97 -2.76
CA SER A 76 -10.96 3.12 -3.31
C SER A 76 -12.24 3.35 -2.52
N VAL A 77 -12.61 4.62 -2.32
CA VAL A 77 -13.92 4.93 -1.72
C VAL A 77 -15.02 4.35 -2.62
N PRO A 78 -15.94 3.52 -2.10
CA PRO A 78 -16.99 2.88 -2.92
C PRO A 78 -18.15 3.87 -3.16
N TYR A 79 -17.85 4.98 -3.82
CA TYR A 79 -18.79 6.12 -3.99
C TYR A 79 -20.14 5.67 -4.54
N ARG A 80 -20.14 4.82 -5.56
CA ARG A 80 -21.40 4.36 -6.16
C ARG A 80 -22.28 3.65 -5.14
N ALA A 81 -21.73 2.69 -4.41
CA ALA A 81 -22.50 1.92 -3.42
C ALA A 81 -23.07 2.84 -2.33
N LEU A 82 -22.22 3.73 -1.79
CA LEU A 82 -22.60 4.62 -0.70
C LEU A 82 -23.62 5.69 -1.12
N LEU A 83 -23.43 6.29 -2.30
CA LEU A 83 -24.36 7.32 -2.82
C LEU A 83 -25.69 6.74 -3.32
N THR A 84 -25.78 5.40 -3.55
CA THR A 84 -27.02 4.74 -3.95
C THR A 84 -27.71 3.98 -2.80
N GLY A 85 -27.30 4.24 -1.54
CA GLY A 85 -28.05 3.80 -0.36
C GLY A 85 -27.46 2.65 0.45
N THR A 86 -26.29 2.07 0.04
CA THR A 86 -25.57 1.15 0.91
C THR A 86 -24.94 1.93 2.06
N SER A 87 -25.18 1.56 3.32
CA SER A 87 -24.51 2.23 4.44
C SER A 87 -23.01 1.87 4.47
N ALA A 88 -22.17 2.80 4.94
CA ALA A 88 -20.74 2.56 5.14
C ALA A 88 -20.49 1.35 6.07
N THR A 89 -21.26 1.22 7.15
CA THR A 89 -21.20 0.07 8.08
C THR A 89 -21.44 -1.24 7.34
N THR A 90 -22.52 -1.31 6.54
CA THR A 90 -22.85 -2.51 5.76
C THR A 90 -21.72 -2.85 4.78
N PHE A 91 -21.23 -1.84 4.03
CA PHE A 91 -20.18 -2.05 3.04
C PHE A 91 -18.89 -2.57 3.72
N VAL A 92 -18.40 -1.89 4.74
CA VAL A 92 -17.19 -2.30 5.46
C VAL A 92 -17.32 -3.69 6.06
N THR A 93 -18.46 -3.99 6.70
CA THR A 93 -18.69 -5.31 7.33
C THR A 93 -18.71 -6.45 6.31
N THR A 94 -19.29 -6.22 5.12
CA THR A 94 -19.50 -7.30 4.14
C THR A 94 -18.42 -7.40 3.07
N VAL A 95 -17.66 -6.31 2.83
CA VAL A 95 -16.65 -6.25 1.75
C VAL A 95 -15.23 -6.15 2.30
N ASP A 96 -14.96 -5.20 3.18
CA ASP A 96 -13.58 -4.93 3.62
C ASP A 96 -13.15 -5.82 4.79
N LYS A 97 -14.04 -6.02 5.77
CA LYS A 97 -13.73 -6.76 7.01
C LYS A 97 -13.27 -8.19 6.78
N PRO A 98 -13.84 -9.01 5.88
CA PRO A 98 -13.39 -10.38 5.67
C PRO A 98 -11.90 -10.50 5.33
N LEU A 99 -11.36 -9.60 4.51
CA LEU A 99 -9.95 -9.57 4.17
C LEU A 99 -9.09 -9.08 5.35
N ALA A 100 -9.56 -8.07 6.06
CA ALA A 100 -8.90 -7.55 7.26
C ALA A 100 -8.80 -8.63 8.36
N ASP A 101 -9.89 -9.36 8.60
CA ASP A 101 -9.93 -10.48 9.55
C ASP A 101 -8.93 -11.59 9.16
N TYR A 102 -8.85 -11.92 7.87
CA TYR A 102 -7.87 -12.88 7.38
C TYR A 102 -6.43 -12.44 7.69
N TYR A 103 -6.09 -11.17 7.43
CA TYR A 103 -4.76 -10.64 7.75
C TYR A 103 -4.47 -10.63 9.24
N ARG A 104 -5.46 -10.25 10.06
CA ARG A 104 -5.35 -10.33 11.52
C ARG A 104 -5.15 -11.75 12.02
N ALA A 105 -5.87 -12.73 11.47
CA ALA A 105 -5.70 -14.14 11.80
C ALA A 105 -4.30 -14.69 11.47
N LYS A 106 -3.60 -14.07 10.51
CA LYS A 106 -2.20 -14.37 10.18
C LYS A 106 -1.20 -13.61 11.07
N GLY A 107 -1.65 -12.78 12.02
CA GLY A 107 -0.79 -11.98 12.89
C GLY A 107 -0.11 -10.79 12.21
N LEU A 108 -0.63 -10.35 11.06
CA LEU A 108 -0.04 -9.25 10.29
C LEU A 108 -0.45 -7.89 10.87
N LEU A 109 0.49 -6.94 10.94
CA LEU A 109 0.17 -5.53 11.13
C LEU A 109 -0.68 -5.09 9.93
N LEU A 110 -1.79 -4.39 10.19
CA LEU A 110 -2.74 -4.00 9.16
C LEU A 110 -2.70 -2.49 8.90
N VAL A 111 -2.37 -2.13 7.67
CA VAL A 111 -2.43 -0.76 7.17
C VAL A 111 -3.56 -0.66 6.15
N ILE A 112 -4.30 0.46 6.17
CA ILE A 112 -5.28 0.78 5.13
C ILE A 112 -4.88 2.11 4.50
N THR A 113 -4.88 2.20 3.17
CA THR A 113 -4.73 3.45 2.43
C THR A 113 -5.97 3.67 1.56
N ILE A 114 -6.55 4.88 1.64
CA ILE A 114 -7.74 5.23 0.87
C ILE A 114 -7.32 6.03 -0.36
N ASP A 115 -7.78 5.58 -1.52
CA ASP A 115 -7.69 6.35 -2.76
C ASP A 115 -9.02 7.06 -3.01
N VAL A 116 -8.96 8.38 -3.12
CA VAL A 116 -10.13 9.25 -3.28
C VAL A 116 -10.29 9.78 -4.70
N THR A 117 -9.28 9.56 -5.55
CA THR A 117 -9.21 10.00 -6.96
C THR A 117 -9.05 8.81 -7.91
N ASP A 118 -8.69 9.05 -9.17
CA ASP A 118 -8.27 7.98 -10.08
C ASP A 118 -6.83 7.57 -9.76
N GLY A 119 -6.64 6.32 -9.33
CA GLY A 119 -5.33 5.77 -8.97
C GLY A 119 -4.31 5.70 -10.12
N LEU A 120 -4.78 5.75 -11.37
CA LEU A 120 -3.92 5.74 -12.56
C LEU A 120 -3.78 7.11 -13.22
N ASN A 121 -4.62 8.07 -12.84
CA ASN A 121 -4.61 9.43 -13.39
C ASN A 121 -4.95 10.44 -12.29
N ARG A 122 -3.96 10.92 -11.60
CA ARG A 122 -4.11 11.86 -10.46
C ARG A 122 -4.68 13.23 -10.86
N ALA A 123 -4.78 13.52 -12.16
CA ALA A 123 -5.48 14.71 -12.67
C ALA A 123 -7.01 14.56 -12.63
N ALA A 124 -7.53 13.33 -12.52
CA ALA A 124 -8.95 13.02 -12.60
C ALA A 124 -9.54 12.62 -11.25
N GLU A 125 -10.81 12.95 -11.05
CA GLU A 125 -11.60 12.43 -9.94
C GLU A 125 -11.88 10.92 -10.11
N ALA A 126 -12.29 10.25 -9.03
CA ALA A 126 -12.57 8.81 -9.04
C ALA A 126 -13.52 8.43 -10.20
N PRO A 127 -13.21 7.36 -10.97
CA PRO A 127 -14.01 6.96 -12.14
C PRO A 127 -15.49 6.74 -11.82
N GLU A 128 -15.82 6.26 -10.62
CA GLU A 128 -17.22 6.11 -10.20
C GLU A 128 -17.95 7.45 -10.08
N LEU A 129 -17.29 8.48 -9.53
CA LEU A 129 -17.86 9.82 -9.44
C LEU A 129 -18.07 10.43 -10.82
N VAL A 130 -17.05 10.36 -11.69
CA VAL A 130 -17.13 10.83 -13.06
C VAL A 130 -18.30 10.17 -13.80
N ALA A 131 -18.43 8.84 -13.69
CA ALA A 131 -19.50 8.09 -14.34
C ALA A 131 -20.90 8.40 -13.78
N MET A 132 -20.99 8.98 -12.58
CA MET A 132 -22.24 9.40 -11.94
C MET A 132 -22.51 10.90 -12.13
N GLY A 133 -21.63 11.64 -12.81
CA GLY A 133 -21.71 13.10 -12.92
C GLY A 133 -21.54 13.81 -11.59
N ARG A 134 -20.79 13.22 -10.65
CA ARG A 134 -20.57 13.72 -9.27
C ARG A 134 -19.12 14.14 -9.07
N SER A 135 -18.85 14.85 -7.98
CA SER A 135 -17.53 15.37 -7.68
C SER A 135 -17.25 15.35 -6.16
N ILE A 136 -15.96 15.17 -5.78
CA ILE A 136 -15.53 15.30 -4.37
C ILE A 136 -15.75 16.71 -3.79
N LYS A 137 -16.09 17.67 -4.61
CA LYS A 137 -16.49 19.04 -4.19
C LYS A 137 -17.88 19.08 -3.54
N GLU A 138 -18.69 18.04 -3.74
CA GLU A 138 -20.07 18.01 -3.25
C GLU A 138 -20.13 17.55 -1.79
N ALA A 139 -20.93 18.25 -0.98
CA ALA A 139 -21.11 17.95 0.44
C ALA A 139 -21.57 16.49 0.68
N ALA A 140 -22.45 15.94 -0.17
CA ALA A 140 -22.93 14.57 -0.05
C ALA A 140 -21.81 13.56 -0.32
N VAL A 141 -20.91 13.81 -1.28
CA VAL A 141 -19.75 12.95 -1.57
C VAL A 141 -18.75 12.99 -0.41
N GLN A 142 -18.50 14.18 0.14
CA GLN A 142 -17.64 14.33 1.33
C GLN A 142 -18.24 13.65 2.56
N GLN A 143 -19.59 13.64 2.70
CA GLN A 143 -20.25 12.94 3.81
C GLN A 143 -20.07 11.43 3.73
N VAL A 144 -20.34 10.80 2.59
CA VAL A 144 -20.16 9.34 2.45
C VAL A 144 -18.71 8.90 2.63
N TYR A 145 -17.74 9.74 2.25
CA TYR A 145 -16.33 9.50 2.54
C TYR A 145 -16.05 9.50 4.06
N ARG A 146 -16.53 10.50 4.81
CA ARG A 146 -16.38 10.55 6.27
C ARG A 146 -17.01 9.32 6.92
N ASP A 147 -18.22 8.95 6.51
CA ASP A 147 -18.92 7.79 7.05
C ASP A 147 -18.15 6.49 6.79
N TYR A 148 -17.53 6.38 5.60
CA TYR A 148 -16.68 5.25 5.24
C TYR A 148 -15.41 5.16 6.10
N LEU A 149 -14.71 6.28 6.32
CA LEU A 149 -13.54 6.33 7.20
C LEU A 149 -13.87 5.93 8.64
N VAL A 150 -14.98 6.46 9.19
CA VAL A 150 -15.45 6.12 10.52
C VAL A 150 -15.77 4.62 10.61
N ALA A 151 -16.47 4.07 9.61
CA ALA A 151 -16.78 2.64 9.59
C ALA A 151 -15.52 1.76 9.50
N LEU A 152 -14.54 2.12 8.65
CA LEU A 152 -13.27 1.39 8.55
C LEU A 152 -12.54 1.37 9.91
N THR A 153 -12.45 2.52 10.56
CA THR A 153 -11.68 2.64 11.81
C THR A 153 -12.37 1.97 13.00
N THR A 154 -13.71 2.04 13.08
CA THR A 154 -14.48 1.49 14.21
C THR A 154 -14.82 -0.01 14.05
N ILE A 155 -14.77 -0.56 12.84
CA ILE A 155 -15.11 -1.97 12.57
C ILE A 155 -13.85 -2.82 12.36
N ILE A 156 -12.85 -2.29 11.66
CA ILE A 156 -11.62 -3.03 11.31
C ILE A 156 -10.49 -2.79 12.31
N HIS A 157 -10.42 -1.59 12.91
CA HIS A 157 -9.34 -1.17 13.81
C HIS A 157 -7.95 -1.36 13.18
N PRO A 158 -7.64 -0.70 12.04
CA PRO A 158 -6.31 -0.81 11.42
C PRO A 158 -5.23 -0.22 12.34
N ASP A 159 -3.97 -0.68 12.19
CA ASP A 159 -2.84 -0.13 12.95
C ASP A 159 -2.44 1.27 12.45
N TYR A 160 -2.66 1.54 11.16
CA TYR A 160 -2.48 2.84 10.51
C TYR A 160 -3.53 3.01 9.41
N ILE A 161 -3.97 4.25 9.20
CA ILE A 161 -4.91 4.57 8.11
C ILE A 161 -4.47 5.81 7.32
N GLY A 162 -4.35 5.64 6.00
CA GLY A 162 -4.14 6.73 5.04
C GLY A 162 -5.47 7.26 4.53
N LEU A 163 -5.67 8.56 4.64
CA LEU A 163 -6.92 9.21 4.26
C LEU A 163 -6.95 9.66 2.79
N ALA A 164 -5.78 9.80 2.17
CA ALA A 164 -5.64 10.04 0.73
C ALA A 164 -4.29 9.52 0.23
N ALA A 165 -4.25 9.07 -1.02
CA ALA A 165 -3.04 8.59 -1.67
C ALA A 165 -2.42 9.67 -2.56
N GLU A 166 -1.07 9.78 -2.53
CA GLU A 166 -0.23 10.60 -3.42
C GLU A 166 -0.68 12.07 -3.56
N THR A 167 -0.94 12.72 -2.43
CA THR A 167 -1.52 14.07 -2.38
C THR A 167 -0.68 15.13 -3.09
N ASN A 168 0.65 15.01 -3.05
CA ASN A 168 1.54 15.91 -3.77
C ASN A 168 1.41 15.76 -5.29
N LEU A 169 1.14 14.56 -5.79
CA LEU A 169 0.91 14.33 -7.22
C LEU A 169 -0.46 14.87 -7.66
N ILE A 170 -1.49 14.69 -6.83
CA ILE A 170 -2.81 15.29 -7.07
C ILE A 170 -2.70 16.82 -7.09
N ARG A 171 -1.93 17.42 -6.18
CA ARG A 171 -1.67 18.87 -6.16
C ARG A 171 -1.07 19.40 -7.45
N GLU A 172 -0.15 18.66 -8.06
CA GLU A 172 0.52 19.05 -9.30
C GLU A 172 -0.35 18.84 -10.55
N GLN A 173 -1.19 17.83 -10.55
CA GLN A 173 -1.89 17.39 -11.77
C GLN A 173 -3.36 17.74 -11.82
N ALA A 174 -4.05 17.73 -10.67
CA ALA A 174 -5.49 17.97 -10.64
C ALA A 174 -5.83 19.49 -10.69
N PRO A 175 -7.05 19.84 -11.13
CA PRO A 175 -7.54 21.20 -10.97
C PRO A 175 -7.47 21.68 -9.53
N ALA A 176 -7.07 22.93 -9.29
CA ALA A 176 -6.91 23.50 -7.94
C ALA A 176 -8.15 23.33 -7.04
N ALA A 177 -9.35 23.43 -7.62
CA ALA A 177 -10.60 23.22 -6.89
C ALA A 177 -10.79 21.77 -6.41
N VAL A 178 -10.30 20.79 -7.15
CA VAL A 178 -10.30 19.36 -6.77
C VAL A 178 -9.31 19.14 -5.62
N TYR A 179 -8.09 19.68 -5.74
CA TYR A 179 -7.10 19.58 -4.65
C TYR A 179 -7.60 20.27 -3.36
N SER A 180 -8.19 21.46 -3.46
CA SER A 180 -8.75 22.16 -2.29
C SER A 180 -9.89 21.36 -1.63
N ALA A 181 -10.74 20.71 -2.43
CA ALA A 181 -11.79 19.83 -1.92
C ALA A 181 -11.21 18.57 -1.24
N LEU A 182 -10.14 17.99 -1.81
CA LEU A 182 -9.40 16.89 -1.20
C LEU A 182 -8.85 17.27 0.18
N VAL A 183 -8.16 18.41 0.28
CA VAL A 183 -7.59 18.90 1.55
C VAL A 183 -8.67 19.06 2.59
N LYS A 184 -9.78 19.72 2.24
CA LYS A 184 -10.93 19.87 3.15
C LYS A 184 -11.49 18.51 3.57
N MET A 185 -11.73 17.62 2.61
CA MET A 185 -12.34 16.32 2.82
C MET A 185 -11.50 15.44 3.74
N ALA A 186 -10.17 15.41 3.56
CA ALA A 186 -9.27 14.62 4.38
C ALA A 186 -9.18 15.18 5.82
N ASN A 187 -9.11 16.50 5.99
CA ASN A 187 -9.09 17.12 7.33
C ASN A 187 -10.41 16.88 8.08
N ASP A 188 -11.55 17.03 7.42
CA ASP A 188 -12.87 16.73 8.01
C ASP A 188 -12.98 15.24 8.35
N GLY A 189 -12.44 14.36 7.50
CA GLY A 189 -12.37 12.93 7.72
C GLY A 189 -11.56 12.57 8.97
N ALA A 190 -10.38 13.17 9.13
CA ALA A 190 -9.54 12.98 10.32
C ALA A 190 -10.26 13.44 11.59
N ALA A 191 -10.94 14.58 11.55
CA ALA A 191 -11.75 15.06 12.67
C ALA A 191 -12.88 14.09 13.03
N ALA A 192 -13.59 13.55 12.02
CA ALA A 192 -14.68 12.58 12.22
C ALA A 192 -14.18 11.27 12.83
N VAL A 193 -13.02 10.74 12.38
CA VAL A 193 -12.40 9.54 12.94
C VAL A 193 -12.02 9.75 14.41
N ARG A 194 -11.39 10.88 14.76
CA ARG A 194 -11.05 11.21 16.15
C ARG A 194 -12.27 11.38 17.04
N GLN A 195 -13.36 11.96 16.50
CA GLN A 195 -14.61 12.10 17.23
C GLN A 195 -15.28 10.75 17.49
N ALA A 196 -15.19 9.81 16.54
CA ALA A 196 -15.82 8.49 16.65
C ALA A 196 -15.09 7.54 17.61
N SER A 197 -13.80 7.73 17.86
CA SER A 197 -13.01 6.85 18.75
C SER A 197 -11.87 7.62 19.44
N ALA A 198 -11.82 7.50 20.78
CA ALA A 198 -10.71 8.01 21.57
C ALA A 198 -9.37 7.31 21.25
N ASN A 199 -9.42 6.08 20.74
CA ASN A 199 -8.27 5.29 20.33
C ASN A 199 -8.21 5.19 18.79
N SER A 200 -8.33 6.33 18.10
CA SER A 200 -8.19 6.37 16.64
C SER A 200 -6.79 5.90 16.22
N PRO A 201 -6.67 5.14 15.11
CA PRO A 201 -5.35 4.77 14.59
C PRO A 201 -4.58 6.01 14.13
N PRO A 202 -3.23 6.01 14.17
CA PRO A 202 -2.43 7.04 13.54
C PRO A 202 -2.82 7.23 12.08
N MET A 203 -3.06 8.49 11.69
CA MET A 203 -3.53 8.88 10.37
C MET A 203 -2.43 9.51 9.54
N TYR A 204 -2.52 9.32 8.20
CA TYR A 204 -1.58 9.91 7.26
C TYR A 204 -2.25 10.24 5.91
N VAL A 205 -1.56 10.99 5.08
CA VAL A 205 -1.70 10.94 3.61
C VAL A 205 -0.41 10.39 3.03
N SER A 206 -0.47 9.69 1.89
CA SER A 206 0.76 9.31 1.21
C SER A 206 1.21 10.37 0.22
N VAL A 207 2.52 10.42 -0.01
CA VAL A 207 3.17 11.29 -0.98
C VAL A 207 4.04 10.48 -1.93
N GLN A 208 4.12 10.85 -3.19
CA GLN A 208 5.03 10.25 -4.13
C GLN A 208 6.44 10.83 -3.91
N ALA A 209 7.38 9.96 -3.49
CA ALA A 209 8.75 10.36 -3.19
C ALA A 209 9.48 10.89 -4.42
N ASP A 210 9.28 10.24 -5.58
CA ASP A 210 9.96 10.58 -6.82
C ASP A 210 9.64 12.01 -7.27
N LEU A 211 8.38 12.44 -7.14
CA LEU A 211 7.97 13.81 -7.40
C LEU A 211 8.62 14.80 -6.41
N ALA A 212 8.68 14.44 -5.12
CA ALA A 212 9.28 15.28 -4.09
C ALA A 212 10.79 15.44 -4.28
N TRP A 213 11.47 14.43 -4.82
CA TRP A 213 12.90 14.51 -5.18
C TRP A 213 13.14 15.28 -6.46
N GLY A 214 12.22 15.19 -7.43
CA GLY A 214 12.37 15.77 -8.76
C GLY A 214 13.42 15.03 -9.61
N SER A 215 13.20 15.01 -10.93
CA SER A 215 14.18 14.47 -11.88
C SER A 215 15.21 15.54 -12.23
N PRO A 216 16.52 15.24 -12.23
CA PRO A 216 17.52 16.18 -12.69
C PRO A 216 17.20 16.73 -14.10
N PRO A 217 17.35 18.06 -14.37
CA PRO A 217 17.92 19.08 -13.49
C PRO A 217 16.95 19.72 -12.46
N ALA A 218 15.73 19.21 -12.29
CA ALA A 218 14.77 19.75 -11.33
C ALA A 218 15.30 19.64 -9.89
N ALA A 219 15.05 20.70 -9.11
CA ALA A 219 15.48 20.75 -7.72
C ALA A 219 14.60 19.89 -6.81
N TYR A 220 15.16 19.43 -5.70
CA TYR A 220 14.42 18.82 -4.60
C TYR A 220 13.32 19.75 -4.08
N ARG A 221 12.08 19.25 -4.01
CA ARG A 221 10.89 20.02 -3.62
C ARG A 221 10.47 19.76 -2.17
N GLY A 222 10.71 18.54 -1.68
CA GLY A 222 10.21 18.09 -0.37
C GLY A 222 8.69 17.93 -0.31
N ILE A 223 8.18 17.78 0.91
CA ILE A 223 6.75 17.53 1.20
C ILE A 223 6.21 18.46 2.31
N GLU A 224 6.86 19.62 2.53
CA GLU A 224 6.46 20.58 3.57
C GLU A 224 5.01 21.05 3.41
N LYS A 225 4.59 21.22 2.16
CA LYS A 225 3.22 21.63 1.88
C LYS A 225 2.19 20.56 2.27
N ASP A 226 2.55 19.28 2.15
CA ASP A 226 1.66 18.19 2.57
C ASP A 226 1.50 18.16 4.09
N PHE A 227 2.56 18.39 4.86
CA PHE A 227 2.45 18.58 6.32
C PHE A 227 1.62 19.79 6.72
N THR A 228 1.67 20.88 5.93
CA THR A 228 0.86 22.08 6.18
C THR A 228 -0.61 21.86 5.84
N ASP A 229 -0.89 21.24 4.70
CA ASP A 229 -2.25 21.02 4.21
C ASP A 229 -2.99 19.92 5.00
N PHE A 230 -2.22 18.94 5.56
CA PHE A 230 -2.75 17.80 6.32
C PHE A 230 -2.14 17.73 7.73
N PRO A 231 -2.44 18.71 8.62
CA PRO A 231 -1.83 18.80 9.95
C PRO A 231 -2.19 17.64 10.89
N PHE A 232 -3.09 16.75 10.49
CA PHE A 232 -3.44 15.55 11.22
C PHE A 232 -2.43 14.41 11.07
N MET A 233 -1.42 14.53 10.18
CA MET A 233 -0.47 13.47 9.91
C MET A 233 0.33 13.09 11.16
N GLU A 234 0.20 11.82 11.55
CA GLU A 234 0.91 11.18 12.68
C GLU A 234 1.93 10.14 12.18
N ALA A 235 2.01 9.94 10.86
CA ALA A 235 3.03 9.14 10.19
C ALA A 235 3.38 9.78 8.83
N MET A 236 4.60 9.56 8.35
CA MET A 236 5.03 9.91 7.01
C MET A 236 4.90 8.67 6.13
N ALA A 237 3.97 8.69 5.18
CA ALA A 237 3.73 7.59 4.26
C ALA A 237 4.17 7.94 2.85
N ILE A 238 4.83 6.99 2.19
CA ILE A 238 5.54 7.21 0.93
C ILE A 238 5.09 6.19 -0.10
N SER A 239 4.73 6.66 -1.30
CA SER A 239 4.71 5.91 -2.55
C SER A 239 6.06 6.09 -3.23
N SER A 240 6.77 5.01 -3.63
CA SER A 240 8.17 5.08 -4.02
C SER A 240 8.50 4.17 -5.21
N TYR A 241 8.76 4.81 -6.35
CA TYR A 241 9.17 4.18 -7.60
C TYR A 241 10.42 4.84 -8.18
N PRO A 242 11.60 4.73 -7.51
CA PRO A 242 12.78 5.50 -7.87
C PRO A 242 13.29 5.29 -9.30
N TYR A 243 12.88 4.21 -9.96
CA TYR A 243 13.22 3.95 -11.36
C TYR A 243 12.62 4.97 -12.36
N PHE A 244 11.70 5.82 -11.90
CA PHE A 244 11.23 6.95 -12.72
C PHE A 244 12.27 8.05 -12.86
N ILE A 245 13.22 8.17 -11.91
CA ILE A 245 14.21 9.23 -11.90
C ILE A 245 15.66 8.71 -11.85
N TYR A 246 15.88 7.47 -11.43
CA TYR A 246 17.22 6.87 -11.36
C TYR A 246 17.32 5.64 -12.25
N PRO A 247 18.28 5.62 -13.21
CA PRO A 247 18.45 4.47 -14.10
C PRO A 247 19.09 3.25 -13.40
N ASP A 248 19.71 3.44 -12.23
CA ASP A 248 20.32 2.36 -11.44
C ASP A 248 20.02 2.51 -9.95
N PRO A 249 19.68 1.41 -9.25
CA PRO A 249 19.37 1.42 -7.83
C PRO A 249 20.44 2.04 -6.93
N ASP A 250 21.73 1.91 -7.27
CA ASP A 250 22.82 2.48 -6.46
C ASP A 250 22.87 4.01 -6.50
N GLN A 251 22.24 4.62 -7.49
CA GLN A 251 22.15 6.08 -7.61
C GLN A 251 21.09 6.70 -6.70
N VAL A 252 20.17 5.89 -6.16
CA VAL A 252 19.16 6.39 -5.20
C VAL A 252 19.89 6.83 -3.92
N PRO A 253 19.80 8.10 -3.48
CA PRO A 253 20.51 8.59 -2.29
C PRO A 253 20.14 7.80 -1.03
N LEU A 254 21.07 7.60 -0.10
CA LEU A 254 20.79 6.85 1.15
C LEU A 254 19.79 7.56 2.06
N ASP A 255 19.69 8.87 1.97
CA ASP A 255 18.73 9.69 2.70
C ASP A 255 17.39 9.85 1.95
N TYR A 256 17.13 9.06 0.91
CA TYR A 256 15.98 9.19 0.01
C TYR A 256 14.64 9.25 0.74
N TYR A 257 14.46 8.47 1.79
CA TYR A 257 13.27 8.53 2.64
C TYR A 257 13.44 9.50 3.82
N ALA A 258 14.58 9.45 4.49
CA ALA A 258 14.81 10.22 5.70
C ALA A 258 14.75 11.74 5.46
N ARG A 259 15.23 12.20 4.30
CA ARG A 259 15.23 13.63 3.94
C ARG A 259 13.81 14.20 3.82
N LEU A 260 12.82 13.39 3.41
CA LEU A 260 11.44 13.84 3.28
C LEU A 260 10.81 14.23 4.63
N ALA A 261 11.25 13.61 5.73
CA ALA A 261 10.79 13.94 7.06
C ALA A 261 11.23 15.33 7.54
N ASN A 262 12.26 15.90 6.92
CA ASN A 262 12.80 17.23 7.25
C ASN A 262 12.97 17.46 8.76
N GLY A 263 13.60 16.51 9.45
CA GLY A 263 13.84 16.55 10.89
C GLY A 263 12.65 16.18 11.79
N ARG A 264 11.47 15.89 11.23
CA ARG A 264 10.32 15.41 12.00
C ARG A 264 10.54 13.97 12.47
N LYS A 265 10.16 13.69 13.71
CA LYS A 265 10.23 12.35 14.31
C LYS A 265 8.91 11.60 14.12
N LEU A 266 8.53 11.36 12.87
CA LEU A 266 7.33 10.62 12.54
C LEU A 266 7.68 9.17 12.15
N PRO A 267 6.83 8.18 12.48
CA PRO A 267 6.94 6.85 11.90
C PRO A 267 6.94 6.93 10.37
N VAL A 268 7.87 6.21 9.74
CA VAL A 268 8.00 6.18 8.27
C VAL A 268 7.43 4.86 7.74
N LEU A 269 6.47 4.96 6.81
CA LEU A 269 5.91 3.83 6.08
C LEU A 269 6.15 4.01 4.58
N VAL A 270 6.67 2.99 3.91
CA VAL A 270 6.62 2.90 2.45
C VAL A 270 5.38 2.09 2.12
N VAL A 271 4.26 2.79 1.86
CA VAL A 271 2.93 2.17 1.70
C VAL A 271 2.69 1.61 0.32
N GLU A 272 3.54 1.97 -0.64
CA GLU A 272 3.46 1.54 -2.03
C GLU A 272 4.84 1.69 -2.68
N GLY A 273 5.19 0.80 -3.60
CA GLY A 273 6.42 0.98 -4.36
C GLY A 273 7.01 -0.30 -4.90
N GLY A 274 8.25 -0.19 -5.35
CA GLY A 274 9.03 -1.27 -5.90
C GLY A 274 9.99 -0.83 -7.01
N TRP A 275 10.55 -1.82 -7.70
CA TRP A 275 11.40 -1.63 -8.87
C TRP A 275 11.01 -2.64 -9.95
N THR A 276 10.73 -2.17 -11.16
CA THR A 276 10.36 -3.06 -12.27
C THR A 276 11.52 -3.97 -12.67
N SER A 277 11.21 -5.23 -12.99
CA SER A 277 12.19 -6.21 -13.48
C SER A 277 12.37 -6.18 -14.99
N GLY A 278 11.56 -5.43 -15.71
CA GLY A 278 11.61 -5.28 -17.15
C GLY A 278 11.60 -3.84 -17.60
N SER A 279 11.97 -3.62 -18.85
CA SER A 279 11.95 -2.31 -19.48
C SER A 279 10.55 -1.96 -19.97
N ALA A 280 10.13 -0.69 -19.80
CA ALA A 280 8.85 -0.19 -20.29
C ALA A 280 8.99 1.29 -20.69
N GLY A 281 8.64 1.63 -21.94
CA GLY A 281 8.85 2.98 -22.46
C GLY A 281 10.31 3.41 -22.36
N SER A 282 10.57 4.55 -21.72
CA SER A 282 11.93 5.06 -21.47
C SER A 282 12.66 4.37 -20.31
N ILE A 283 11.96 3.58 -19.51
CA ILE A 283 12.53 2.90 -18.34
C ILE A 283 13.33 1.69 -18.82
N GLN A 284 14.63 1.65 -18.46
CA GLN A 284 15.53 0.53 -18.74
C GLN A 284 15.83 -0.24 -17.46
N SER A 285 15.28 -1.46 -17.34
CA SER A 285 15.43 -2.28 -16.15
C SER A 285 15.70 -3.76 -16.47
N SER A 286 15.92 -4.55 -15.43
CA SER A 286 16.21 -5.98 -15.50
C SER A 286 15.92 -6.68 -14.18
N LEU A 287 15.85 -8.02 -14.20
CA LEU A 287 15.78 -8.86 -12.98
C LEU A 287 16.91 -8.55 -11.99
N THR A 288 18.12 -8.28 -12.51
CA THR A 288 19.29 -7.94 -11.67
C THR A 288 19.09 -6.58 -10.98
N LYS A 289 18.59 -5.57 -11.70
CA LYS A 289 18.30 -4.25 -11.11
C LYS A 289 17.20 -4.34 -10.06
N GLN A 290 16.16 -5.14 -10.29
CA GLN A 290 15.10 -5.35 -9.30
C GLN A 290 15.67 -5.96 -8.00
N ALA A 291 16.47 -7.01 -8.08
CA ALA A 291 17.12 -7.62 -6.92
C ALA A 291 18.09 -6.66 -6.21
N LYS A 292 18.86 -5.88 -6.98
CA LYS A 292 19.76 -4.84 -6.47
C LYS A 292 19.00 -3.73 -5.73
N TYR A 293 17.82 -3.34 -6.25
CA TYR A 293 16.99 -2.34 -5.59
C TYR A 293 16.50 -2.81 -4.22
N LEU A 294 16.10 -4.06 -4.04
CA LEU A 294 15.69 -4.54 -2.72
C LEU A 294 16.81 -4.38 -1.68
N ARG A 295 18.07 -4.62 -2.06
CA ARG A 295 19.22 -4.34 -1.17
C ARG A 295 19.43 -2.84 -0.94
N ARG A 296 19.18 -2.01 -1.94
CA ARG A 296 19.21 -0.56 -1.75
C ARG A 296 18.08 -0.11 -0.85
N GLN A 297 16.85 -0.58 -1.10
CA GLN A 297 15.66 -0.24 -0.31
C GLN A 297 15.83 -0.62 1.18
N GLU A 298 16.39 -1.81 1.46
CA GLU A 298 16.75 -2.25 2.82
C GLU A 298 17.56 -1.16 3.55
N ARG A 299 18.58 -0.60 2.91
CA ARG A 299 19.43 0.46 3.47
C ARG A 299 18.69 1.79 3.63
N LEU A 300 17.82 2.13 2.70
CA LEU A 300 16.97 3.33 2.79
C LEU A 300 16.02 3.24 3.98
N LEU A 301 15.42 2.05 4.20
CA LEU A 301 14.50 1.78 5.31
C LEU A 301 15.22 1.85 6.65
N ASP A 302 16.39 1.22 6.77
CA ASP A 302 17.23 1.28 7.99
C ASP A 302 17.68 2.74 8.27
N SER A 303 18.07 3.51 7.22
CA SER A 303 18.46 4.93 7.35
C SER A 303 17.32 5.82 7.82
N ALA A 304 16.09 5.55 7.40
CA ALA A 304 14.90 6.30 7.79
C ALA A 304 14.27 5.80 9.09
N ALA A 305 14.82 4.76 9.72
CA ALA A 305 14.18 4.03 10.81
C ALA A 305 12.72 3.68 10.48
N ALA A 306 12.47 3.24 9.26
CA ALA A 306 11.12 2.92 8.78
C ALA A 306 10.50 1.79 9.61
N ILE A 307 9.18 1.84 9.77
CA ILE A 307 8.43 0.84 10.53
C ILE A 307 7.77 -0.22 9.65
N ALA A 308 7.49 0.10 8.39
CA ALA A 308 6.93 -0.85 7.44
C ALA A 308 7.27 -0.48 5.99
N VAL A 309 7.35 -1.52 5.14
CA VAL A 309 7.45 -1.40 3.69
C VAL A 309 6.49 -2.38 3.00
N PHE A 310 5.78 -1.89 2.00
CA PHE A 310 4.90 -2.70 1.17
C PHE A 310 5.33 -2.59 -0.29
N GLN A 311 5.65 -3.73 -0.89
CA GLN A 311 5.79 -3.80 -2.33
C GLN A 311 4.40 -3.69 -2.96
N LEU A 312 4.25 -2.95 -4.07
CA LEU A 312 2.95 -2.75 -4.70
C LEU A 312 2.29 -4.08 -5.09
N SER A 313 3.07 -5.02 -5.58
CA SER A 313 2.56 -6.33 -5.95
C SER A 313 3.55 -7.45 -5.62
N TYR A 314 3.02 -8.61 -5.27
CA TYR A 314 3.80 -9.84 -5.13
C TYR A 314 4.07 -10.49 -6.48
N THR A 315 3.09 -10.43 -7.38
CA THR A 315 3.12 -10.99 -8.73
C THR A 315 3.25 -9.90 -9.78
N ASP A 316 3.82 -10.24 -10.93
CA ASP A 316 3.63 -9.43 -12.14
C ASP A 316 2.14 -9.34 -12.49
N LEU A 317 1.75 -8.31 -13.24
CA LEU A 317 0.37 -8.09 -13.67
C LEU A 317 0.18 -8.52 -15.13
N ASP A 318 -0.88 -9.25 -15.39
CA ASP A 318 -1.36 -9.48 -16.76
C ASP A 318 -2.16 -8.24 -17.22
N VAL A 319 -1.47 -7.29 -17.82
CA VAL A 319 -2.10 -6.03 -18.26
C VAL A 319 -3.16 -6.24 -19.34
N SER A 320 -3.17 -7.38 -20.03
CA SER A 320 -4.20 -7.70 -21.02
C SER A 320 -5.59 -7.84 -20.41
N GLN A 321 -5.68 -8.09 -19.10
CA GLN A 321 -6.94 -8.19 -18.36
C GLN A 321 -7.58 -6.82 -18.08
N TYR A 322 -6.88 -5.73 -18.39
CA TYR A 322 -7.33 -4.36 -18.12
C TYR A 322 -7.80 -3.68 -19.41
N PRO A 323 -8.70 -2.67 -19.35
CA PRO A 323 -9.12 -1.90 -20.50
C PRO A 323 -7.92 -1.31 -21.25
N ALA A 324 -7.96 -1.32 -22.59
CA ALA A 324 -6.86 -0.88 -23.45
C ALA A 324 -6.30 0.51 -23.08
N GLN A 325 -7.19 1.42 -22.66
CA GLN A 325 -6.83 2.78 -22.24
C GLN A 325 -5.96 2.81 -20.97
N GLN A 326 -6.02 1.78 -20.14
CA GLN A 326 -5.25 1.66 -18.90
C GLN A 326 -3.96 0.87 -19.09
N GLN A 327 -3.84 0.05 -20.13
CA GLN A 327 -2.71 -0.87 -20.30
C GLN A 327 -1.38 -0.14 -20.41
N ALA A 328 -1.32 1.01 -21.07
CA ALA A 328 -0.10 1.81 -21.19
C ALA A 328 0.38 2.34 -19.84
N SER A 329 -0.53 2.89 -19.03
CA SER A 329 -0.23 3.39 -17.68
C SER A 329 0.13 2.27 -16.71
N LEU A 330 -0.53 1.10 -16.82
CA LEU A 330 -0.22 -0.07 -16.02
C LEU A 330 1.09 -0.75 -16.44
N GLY A 331 1.50 -0.59 -17.71
CA GLY A 331 2.67 -1.25 -18.27
C GLY A 331 3.96 -0.95 -17.50
N VAL A 332 4.12 0.26 -16.97
CA VAL A 332 5.30 0.65 -16.18
C VAL A 332 5.35 -0.03 -14.80
N PHE A 333 4.23 -0.55 -14.31
CA PHE A 333 4.07 -1.27 -13.05
C PHE A 333 3.90 -2.78 -13.25
N ALA A 334 3.75 -3.25 -14.50
CA ALA A 334 3.38 -4.62 -14.80
C ALA A 334 4.38 -5.67 -14.28
N GLN A 335 5.65 -5.31 -14.18
CA GLN A 335 6.73 -6.24 -13.81
C GLN A 335 7.38 -5.90 -12.45
N LEU A 336 6.59 -5.35 -11.52
CA LEU A 336 7.03 -5.08 -10.14
C LEU A 336 7.08 -6.34 -9.27
N GLY A 337 6.35 -7.39 -9.64
CA GLY A 337 6.26 -8.63 -8.87
C GLY A 337 7.62 -9.27 -8.58
N LEU A 338 7.71 -9.97 -7.47
CA LEU A 338 8.86 -10.82 -7.12
C LEU A 338 8.71 -12.23 -7.67
N VAL A 339 7.52 -12.55 -8.15
CA VAL A 339 7.20 -13.73 -8.97
C VAL A 339 6.49 -13.28 -10.24
N ASP A 340 6.46 -14.12 -11.25
CA ASP A 340 5.72 -13.84 -12.49
C ASP A 340 4.20 -14.09 -12.32
N THR A 341 3.44 -13.95 -13.41
CA THR A 341 1.98 -14.13 -13.43
C THR A 341 1.53 -15.56 -13.10
N GLU A 342 2.44 -16.54 -13.18
CA GLU A 342 2.19 -17.94 -12.86
C GLU A 342 2.82 -18.35 -11.51
N LEU A 343 3.13 -17.37 -10.65
CA LEU A 343 3.75 -17.53 -9.33
C LEU A 343 5.16 -18.15 -9.35
N ARG A 344 5.86 -18.17 -10.50
CA ARG A 344 7.24 -18.65 -10.58
C ARG A 344 8.21 -17.59 -10.04
N PRO A 345 9.16 -17.97 -9.16
CA PRO A 345 10.08 -17.04 -8.54
C PRO A 345 10.95 -16.29 -9.54
N LYS A 346 11.11 -14.98 -9.33
CA LYS A 346 12.14 -14.15 -9.96
C LYS A 346 13.35 -14.03 -9.04
N THR A 347 14.50 -13.61 -9.56
CA THR A 347 15.74 -13.45 -8.77
C THR A 347 15.54 -12.57 -7.53
N ALA A 348 14.70 -11.56 -7.62
CA ALA A 348 14.40 -10.64 -6.53
C ALA A 348 13.72 -11.32 -5.33
N LEU A 349 12.98 -12.44 -5.52
CA LEU A 349 12.33 -13.14 -4.41
C LEU A 349 13.35 -13.67 -3.40
N ALA A 350 14.44 -14.28 -3.86
CA ALA A 350 15.50 -14.77 -2.96
C ALA A 350 16.16 -13.62 -2.18
N THR A 351 16.31 -12.45 -2.80
CA THR A 351 16.80 -11.25 -2.12
C THR A 351 15.82 -10.78 -1.06
N TYR A 352 14.52 -10.72 -1.38
CA TYR A 352 13.47 -10.37 -0.43
C TYR A 352 13.45 -11.35 0.76
N ASP A 353 13.45 -12.67 0.50
CA ASP A 353 13.44 -13.69 1.53
C ASP A 353 14.66 -13.57 2.47
N SER A 354 15.84 -13.23 1.94
CA SER A 354 17.03 -13.02 2.77
C SER A 354 16.95 -11.76 3.66
N ILE A 355 16.27 -10.70 3.22
CA ILE A 355 16.00 -9.52 4.04
C ILE A 355 14.94 -9.85 5.09
N TYR A 356 13.88 -10.54 4.69
CA TYR A 356 12.80 -10.97 5.58
C TYR A 356 13.31 -11.89 6.72
N ALA A 357 14.28 -12.75 6.44
CA ALA A 357 14.91 -13.64 7.42
C ALA A 357 15.75 -12.91 8.48
N ARG A 358 16.08 -11.62 8.30
CA ARG A 358 16.73 -10.83 9.35
C ARG A 358 15.82 -10.75 10.59
N PRO A 359 16.37 -10.95 11.81
CA PRO A 359 15.57 -10.76 13.01
C PRO A 359 14.98 -9.34 13.03
N ARG A 360 13.73 -9.22 13.45
CA ARG A 360 13.08 -7.91 13.61
C ARG A 360 13.33 -7.40 15.04
N ARG A 361 13.74 -6.15 15.16
CA ARG A 361 13.75 -5.49 16.47
C ARG A 361 12.31 -5.37 17.00
N PRO A 362 12.13 -5.53 18.30
CA PRO A 362 10.83 -5.36 18.95
C PRO A 362 10.20 -3.99 18.67
#